data_d26faf7ac340ac177d9b3ed696281400
#
_entry.id   d26faf7ac340ac177d9b3ed696281400
#
_cell.length_a   1.000
_cell.length_b   1.000
_cell.length_c   1.000
_cell.angle_alpha   90.00
_cell.angle_beta   90.00
_cell.angle_gamma   90.00
#
_symmetry.space_group_name_H-M   'P 1'
#
loop_
_entity.id
_entity.type
_entity.pdbx_description
1 polymer ?
#
loop_
_entity_poly.entity_id
_entity_poly.type
_entity_poly.pdbx_seq_one_letter_code
_entity_poly.pdbx_strand_id
1 'polypeptide(L)'
;MRGGAATEILLLPEGTSAIPREKARLREILEQGRNVFVFDVRGSGAVATRPLNAYSGSDRHDTEYRLGCDALKMKTSTLGLRVFDVLRGIDYLSTRPDAGALVLTGVGVAGAWALYAAALEPRVAALTLERAPLSYRAAAAARYYDDALVNFRSAAWGQLRVADTAELLAALAPRPVTFVQPLGPTGLPLSHAEIESEFLKPAEQAGLCGAPAGGWRPEFRGVR
;
A
#
# COMPACT_ATOMS: atom_id res chain seq x y z
N MET A 1 -16.57 -9.70 19.86
CA MET A 1 -15.29 -10.10 19.23
C MET A 1 -15.57 -11.31 18.38
N ARG A 2 -15.18 -11.33 17.10
CA ARG A 2 -15.30 -12.50 16.22
C ARG A 2 -14.32 -13.55 16.69
N GLY A 3 -14.78 -14.81 16.85
CA GLY A 3 -13.97 -15.89 17.41
C GLY A 3 -13.00 -16.57 16.43
N GLY A 4 -12.74 -15.99 15.23
CA GLY A 4 -11.83 -16.55 14.26
C GLY A 4 -10.36 -16.13 14.47
N ALA A 5 -9.43 -16.87 13.85
CA ALA A 5 -8.01 -16.49 13.82
C ALA A 5 -7.82 -15.14 13.09
N ALA A 6 -6.81 -14.37 13.50
CA ALA A 6 -6.48 -13.15 12.80
C ALA A 6 -6.20 -13.44 11.31
N THR A 7 -6.70 -12.60 10.42
CA THR A 7 -6.58 -12.79 8.98
C THR A 7 -5.68 -11.72 8.40
N GLU A 8 -4.57 -12.12 7.80
CA GLU A 8 -3.70 -11.24 7.04
C GLU A 8 -4.18 -11.14 5.60
N ILE A 9 -4.54 -9.94 5.19
CA ILE A 9 -4.85 -9.59 3.80
C ILE A 9 -3.53 -9.16 3.17
N LEU A 10 -2.96 -10.02 2.31
CA LEU A 10 -1.67 -9.78 1.67
C LEU A 10 -1.89 -9.28 0.24
N LEU A 11 -1.60 -8.00 0.02
CA LEU A 11 -1.68 -7.34 -1.28
C LEU A 11 -0.31 -7.35 -1.96
N LEU A 12 -0.24 -8.02 -3.08
CA LEU A 12 0.96 -8.17 -3.90
C LEU A 12 0.76 -7.45 -5.25
N PRO A 13 1.78 -6.77 -5.79
CA PRO A 13 1.66 -6.07 -7.09
C PRO A 13 1.16 -6.96 -8.22
N GLU A 14 1.60 -8.23 -8.23
CA GLU A 14 1.23 -9.23 -9.23
C GLU A 14 0.07 -10.12 -8.77
N GLY A 15 -0.57 -9.77 -7.65
CA GLY A 15 -1.71 -10.51 -7.11
C GLY A 15 -1.40 -11.99 -6.84
N THR A 16 -2.37 -12.85 -7.11
CA THR A 16 -2.25 -14.31 -6.88
C THR A 16 -1.17 -14.99 -7.73
N SER A 17 -0.71 -14.38 -8.83
CA SER A 17 0.42 -14.89 -9.61
C SER A 17 1.73 -14.94 -8.82
N ALA A 18 1.84 -14.12 -7.77
CA ALA A 18 3.01 -14.11 -6.90
C ALA A 18 3.04 -15.25 -5.87
N ILE A 19 1.93 -15.96 -5.64
CA ILE A 19 1.83 -17.04 -4.63
C ILE A 19 2.96 -18.06 -4.71
N PRO A 20 3.40 -18.53 -5.90
CA PRO A 20 4.48 -19.51 -5.98
C PRO A 20 5.80 -19.04 -5.36
N ARG A 21 6.13 -17.75 -5.47
CA ARG A 21 7.36 -17.18 -4.89
C ARG A 21 7.20 -16.79 -3.43
N GLU A 22 5.98 -16.54 -2.96
CA GLU A 22 5.66 -16.17 -1.58
C GLU A 22 5.39 -17.38 -0.66
N LYS A 23 5.60 -18.63 -1.14
CA LYS A 23 5.27 -19.86 -0.39
C LYS A 23 5.85 -19.90 1.03
N ALA A 24 7.10 -19.49 1.20
CA ALA A 24 7.74 -19.48 2.51
C ALA A 24 7.02 -18.55 3.49
N ARG A 25 6.74 -17.32 3.05
CA ARG A 25 5.99 -16.33 3.82
C ARG A 25 4.58 -16.80 4.16
N LEU A 26 3.85 -17.32 3.17
CA LEU A 26 2.49 -17.82 3.40
C LEU A 26 2.47 -18.96 4.43
N ARG A 27 3.46 -19.85 4.36
CA ARG A 27 3.63 -20.92 5.36
C ARG A 27 3.89 -20.35 6.74
N GLU A 28 4.80 -19.39 6.88
CA GLU A 28 5.10 -18.75 8.15
C GLU A 28 3.85 -18.08 8.78
N ILE A 29 3.04 -17.38 7.99
CA ILE A 29 1.78 -16.80 8.47
C ILE A 29 0.83 -17.88 9.00
N LEU A 30 0.69 -18.98 8.27
CA LEU A 30 -0.17 -20.11 8.67
C LEU A 30 0.36 -20.84 9.90
N GLU A 31 1.67 -21.05 10.02
CA GLU A 31 2.32 -21.66 11.19
C GLU A 31 2.17 -20.82 12.45
N GLN A 32 2.01 -19.49 12.32
CA GLN A 32 1.66 -18.60 13.41
C GLN A 32 0.17 -18.66 13.81
N GLY A 33 -0.61 -19.58 13.23
CA GLY A 33 -2.04 -19.73 13.51
C GLY A 33 -2.91 -18.63 12.95
N ARG A 34 -2.42 -17.85 11.98
CA ARG A 34 -3.18 -16.80 11.29
C ARG A 34 -3.74 -17.31 9.97
N ASN A 35 -4.89 -16.79 9.57
CA ASN A 35 -5.38 -16.95 8.20
C ASN A 35 -4.64 -16.01 7.26
N VAL A 36 -4.55 -16.37 5.98
CA VAL A 36 -4.04 -15.49 4.94
C VAL A 36 -5.03 -15.40 3.79
N PHE A 37 -5.27 -14.18 3.32
CA PHE A 37 -6.14 -13.89 2.20
C PHE A 37 -5.35 -13.13 1.13
N VAL A 38 -5.13 -13.77 -0.02
CA VAL A 38 -4.52 -13.17 -1.21
C VAL A 38 -5.57 -13.15 -2.30
N PHE A 39 -5.76 -12.02 -2.94
CA PHE A 39 -6.70 -11.89 -4.04
C PHE A 39 -6.20 -10.90 -5.08
N ASP A 40 -6.80 -10.92 -6.25
CA ASP A 40 -6.45 -10.05 -7.36
C ASP A 40 -7.32 -8.80 -7.33
N VAL A 41 -6.68 -7.64 -7.15
CA VAL A 41 -7.31 -6.37 -7.49
C VAL A 41 -7.27 -6.21 -9.02
N ARG A 42 -8.14 -5.35 -9.56
CA ARG A 42 -8.16 -5.10 -11.01
C ARG A 42 -6.78 -4.78 -11.59
N GLY A 43 -6.46 -5.41 -12.69
CA GLY A 43 -5.17 -5.26 -13.37
C GLY A 43 -4.02 -6.04 -12.73
N SER A 44 -4.28 -6.98 -11.81
CA SER A 44 -3.27 -7.87 -11.24
C SER A 44 -3.66 -9.35 -11.38
N GLY A 45 -2.70 -10.24 -11.26
CA GLY A 45 -2.91 -11.69 -11.24
C GLY A 45 -3.74 -12.22 -12.40
N ALA A 46 -4.77 -12.98 -12.09
CA ALA A 46 -5.65 -13.58 -13.08
C ALA A 46 -6.52 -12.55 -13.86
N VAL A 47 -6.68 -11.34 -13.30
CA VAL A 47 -7.40 -10.23 -13.93
C VAL A 47 -6.45 -9.14 -14.44
N ALA A 48 -5.18 -9.50 -14.68
CA ALA A 48 -4.21 -8.61 -15.29
C ALA A 48 -4.65 -8.20 -16.69
N THR A 49 -4.38 -6.94 -17.04
CA THR A 49 -4.67 -6.44 -18.38
C THR A 49 -3.80 -7.14 -19.41
N ARG A 50 -4.42 -7.60 -20.50
CA ARG A 50 -3.66 -8.13 -21.65
C ARG A 50 -3.06 -6.97 -22.43
N PRO A 51 -1.81 -7.08 -22.91
CA PRO A 51 -1.24 -6.10 -23.82
C PRO A 51 -2.15 -5.93 -25.04
N LEU A 52 -2.64 -4.72 -25.28
CA LEU A 52 -3.48 -4.43 -26.46
C LEU A 52 -2.68 -4.41 -27.75
N ASN A 53 -1.35 -4.24 -27.67
CA ASN A 53 -0.44 -4.24 -28.81
C ASN A 53 0.91 -4.84 -28.42
N ALA A 54 1.36 -5.83 -29.18
CA ALA A 54 2.73 -6.36 -29.11
C ALA A 54 3.82 -5.34 -29.51
N TYR A 55 3.42 -4.15 -29.95
CA TYR A 55 4.30 -3.09 -30.47
C TYR A 55 4.66 -2.00 -29.46
N SER A 56 4.13 -2.00 -28.27
CA SER A 56 4.60 -1.05 -27.25
C SER A 56 5.93 -1.53 -26.67
N GLY A 57 6.99 -1.35 -27.39
CA GLY A 57 8.36 -1.63 -26.95
C GLY A 57 8.86 -0.67 -25.84
N SER A 58 7.96 0.07 -25.20
CA SER A 58 8.22 0.83 -24.00
C SER A 58 7.08 0.59 -23.01
N ASP A 59 7.40 0.07 -21.84
CA ASP A 59 6.48 -0.10 -20.71
C ASP A 59 5.80 1.20 -20.27
N ARG A 60 6.34 2.34 -20.71
CA ARG A 60 5.84 3.70 -20.37
C ARG A 60 4.48 4.03 -20.96
N HIS A 61 4.04 3.34 -22.01
CA HIS A 61 2.77 3.58 -22.68
C HIS A 61 1.96 2.27 -22.81
N ASP A 62 2.12 1.41 -21.83
CA ASP A 62 1.41 0.13 -21.75
C ASP A 62 -0.11 0.32 -21.52
N THR A 63 -0.81 -0.79 -21.41
CA THR A 63 -2.25 -0.79 -21.13
C THR A 63 -2.58 -0.10 -19.81
N GLU A 64 -1.74 -0.24 -18.81
CA GLU A 64 -1.92 0.39 -17.48
C GLU A 64 -1.86 1.92 -17.57
N TYR A 65 -0.88 2.45 -18.32
CA TYR A 65 -0.76 3.88 -18.57
C TYR A 65 -2.03 4.42 -19.28
N ARG A 66 -2.52 3.73 -20.31
CA ARG A 66 -3.72 4.13 -21.04
C ARG A 66 -4.95 4.14 -20.14
N LEU A 67 -5.14 3.08 -19.35
CA LEU A 67 -6.23 3.01 -18.37
C LEU A 67 -6.12 4.13 -17.33
N GLY A 68 -4.92 4.49 -16.90
CA GLY A 68 -4.68 5.62 -16.02
C GLY A 68 -5.11 6.94 -16.64
N CYS A 69 -4.75 7.18 -17.90
CA CYS A 69 -5.19 8.37 -18.65
C CYS A 69 -6.71 8.42 -18.84
N ASP A 70 -7.35 7.28 -19.12
CA ASP A 70 -8.81 7.24 -19.28
C ASP A 70 -9.54 7.41 -17.94
N ALA A 71 -9.03 6.83 -16.87
CA ALA A 71 -9.53 7.07 -15.52
C ALA A 71 -9.47 8.56 -15.15
N LEU A 72 -8.37 9.24 -15.50
CA LEU A 72 -8.22 10.68 -15.29
C LEU A 72 -9.29 11.50 -16.03
N LYS A 73 -9.57 11.17 -17.30
CA LYS A 73 -10.65 11.82 -18.08
C LYS A 73 -12.02 11.62 -17.43
N MET A 74 -12.23 10.48 -16.78
CA MET A 74 -13.45 10.15 -16.04
C MET A 74 -13.46 10.70 -14.59
N LYS A 75 -12.50 11.55 -14.22
CA LYS A 75 -12.36 12.12 -12.87
C LYS A 75 -12.19 11.06 -11.76
N THR A 76 -11.56 9.95 -12.09
CA THR A 76 -11.19 8.87 -11.16
C THR A 76 -9.73 8.52 -11.31
N SER A 77 -9.26 7.49 -10.61
CA SER A 77 -7.89 6.99 -10.71
C SER A 77 -7.85 5.47 -10.62
N THR A 78 -6.87 4.85 -11.25
CA THR A 78 -6.65 3.40 -11.12
C THR A 78 -6.30 3.03 -9.68
N LEU A 79 -5.61 3.90 -8.94
CA LEU A 79 -5.40 3.75 -7.50
C LEU A 79 -6.74 3.67 -6.75
N GLY A 80 -7.63 4.65 -6.94
CA GLY A 80 -8.93 4.67 -6.26
C GLY A 80 -9.79 3.45 -6.57
N LEU A 81 -9.76 2.99 -7.82
CA LEU A 81 -10.46 1.78 -8.22
C LEU A 81 -9.89 0.51 -7.55
N ARG A 82 -8.58 0.41 -7.37
CA ARG A 82 -7.93 -0.70 -6.64
C ARG A 82 -8.20 -0.65 -5.14
N VAL A 83 -8.19 0.54 -4.56
CA VAL A 83 -8.61 0.73 -3.17
C VAL A 83 -10.04 0.25 -2.97
N PHE A 84 -10.95 0.55 -3.90
CA PHE A 84 -12.32 0.03 -3.88
C PHE A 84 -12.34 -1.51 -3.89
N ASP A 85 -11.51 -2.16 -4.71
CA ASP A 85 -11.43 -3.63 -4.74
C ASP A 85 -10.95 -4.20 -3.39
N VAL A 86 -9.97 -3.53 -2.74
CA VAL A 86 -9.50 -3.93 -1.40
C VAL A 86 -10.63 -3.81 -0.37
N LEU A 87 -11.40 -2.72 -0.40
CA LEU A 87 -12.56 -2.54 0.47
C LEU A 87 -13.60 -3.65 0.25
N ARG A 88 -13.84 -4.07 -1.00
CA ARG A 88 -14.73 -5.22 -1.30
C ARG A 88 -14.19 -6.54 -0.78
N GLY A 89 -12.86 -6.75 -0.85
CA GLY A 89 -12.20 -7.89 -0.22
C GLY A 89 -12.40 -7.93 1.30
N ILE A 90 -12.31 -6.77 1.96
CA ILE A 90 -12.59 -6.63 3.40
C ILE A 90 -14.06 -6.92 3.70
N ASP A 91 -14.99 -6.44 2.88
CA ASP A 91 -16.41 -6.74 3.05
C ASP A 91 -16.69 -8.24 2.94
N TYR A 92 -16.09 -8.91 1.95
CA TYR A 92 -16.19 -10.36 1.81
C TYR A 92 -15.70 -11.07 3.07
N LEU A 93 -14.51 -10.72 3.58
CA LEU A 93 -14.00 -11.31 4.82
C LEU A 93 -14.90 -11.03 6.02
N SER A 94 -15.63 -9.93 6.00
CA SER A 94 -16.59 -9.58 7.04
C SER A 94 -17.80 -10.53 7.09
N THR A 95 -18.10 -11.24 6.03
CA THR A 95 -19.16 -12.27 6.00
C THR A 95 -18.67 -13.63 6.47
N ARG A 96 -17.36 -13.83 6.61
CA ARG A 96 -16.74 -15.09 6.97
C ARG A 96 -16.67 -15.27 8.50
N PRO A 97 -17.19 -16.36 9.06
CA PRO A 97 -17.14 -16.61 10.50
C PRO A 97 -15.74 -16.95 11.02
N ASP A 98 -14.87 -17.46 10.14
CA ASP A 98 -13.49 -17.84 10.43
C ASP A 98 -12.50 -16.70 10.34
N ALA A 99 -12.89 -15.53 9.79
CA ALA A 99 -12.06 -14.34 9.75
C ALA A 99 -12.13 -13.57 11.08
N GLY A 100 -11.01 -13.51 11.81
CA GLY A 100 -10.86 -12.71 13.03
C GLY A 100 -10.49 -11.26 12.76
N ALA A 101 -9.54 -10.72 13.55
CA ALA A 101 -9.01 -9.38 13.34
C ALA A 101 -8.30 -9.28 11.97
N LEU A 102 -8.60 -8.21 11.22
CA LEU A 102 -8.04 -8.01 9.89
C LEU A 102 -6.73 -7.21 9.98
N VAL A 103 -5.65 -7.78 9.49
CA VAL A 103 -4.36 -7.12 9.31
C VAL A 103 -4.11 -6.95 7.82
N LEU A 104 -3.77 -5.75 7.39
CA LEU A 104 -3.54 -5.45 5.98
C LEU A 104 -2.05 -5.29 5.72
N THR A 105 -1.52 -6.02 4.75
CA THR A 105 -0.13 -5.93 4.34
C THR A 105 -0.05 -5.60 2.86
N GLY A 106 0.65 -4.52 2.51
CA GLY A 106 0.88 -4.10 1.13
C GLY A 106 2.35 -4.09 0.76
N VAL A 107 2.72 -4.72 -0.36
CA VAL A 107 4.10 -4.84 -0.84
C VAL A 107 4.33 -3.92 -2.03
N GLY A 108 5.42 -3.15 -2.04
CA GLY A 108 5.78 -2.24 -3.14
C GLY A 108 4.65 -1.27 -3.48
N VAL A 109 4.23 -1.21 -4.73
CA VAL A 109 3.14 -0.32 -5.17
C VAL A 109 1.79 -0.67 -4.51
N ALA A 110 1.58 -1.93 -4.10
CA ALA A 110 0.37 -2.35 -3.39
C ALA A 110 0.30 -1.78 -1.96
N GLY A 111 1.41 -1.24 -1.45
CA GLY A 111 1.43 -0.47 -0.21
C GLY A 111 0.52 0.75 -0.27
N ALA A 112 0.41 1.43 -1.42
CA ALA A 112 -0.53 2.53 -1.59
C ALA A 112 -1.99 2.04 -1.45
N TRP A 113 -2.33 0.91 -2.08
CA TRP A 113 -3.68 0.35 -1.99
C TRP A 113 -4.04 0.01 -0.55
N ALA A 114 -3.08 -0.62 0.17
CA ALA A 114 -3.23 -0.94 1.58
C ALA A 114 -3.39 0.31 2.46
N LEU A 115 -2.55 1.32 2.27
CA LEU A 115 -2.57 2.54 3.07
C LEU A 115 -3.90 3.29 2.94
N TYR A 116 -4.34 3.53 1.69
CA TYR A 116 -5.62 4.22 1.46
C TYR A 116 -6.81 3.39 1.94
N ALA A 117 -6.81 2.07 1.71
CA ALA A 117 -7.88 1.21 2.19
C ALA A 117 -7.94 1.19 3.72
N ALA A 118 -6.80 1.08 4.42
CA ALA A 118 -6.74 1.12 5.87
C ALA A 118 -7.19 2.47 6.45
N ALA A 119 -6.86 3.59 5.79
CA ALA A 119 -7.31 4.92 6.20
C ALA A 119 -8.84 5.08 6.11
N LEU A 120 -9.46 4.45 5.10
CA LEU A 120 -10.90 4.50 4.88
C LEU A 120 -11.69 3.44 5.66
N GLU A 121 -11.02 2.39 6.15
CA GLU A 121 -11.68 1.20 6.71
C GLU A 121 -11.27 0.95 8.16
N PRO A 122 -12.12 1.31 9.12
CA PRO A 122 -11.80 1.15 10.55
C PRO A 122 -11.76 -0.31 11.02
N ARG A 123 -12.29 -1.27 10.24
CA ARG A 123 -12.20 -2.71 10.56
C ARG A 123 -10.78 -3.27 10.40
N VAL A 124 -9.89 -2.57 9.71
CA VAL A 124 -8.47 -2.92 9.64
C VAL A 124 -7.81 -2.61 10.97
N ALA A 125 -7.37 -3.64 11.67
CA ALA A 125 -6.80 -3.53 13.02
C ALA A 125 -5.33 -3.07 13.01
N ALA A 126 -4.57 -3.43 11.96
CA ALA A 126 -3.17 -3.05 11.80
C ALA A 126 -2.77 -3.01 10.32
N LEU A 127 -1.74 -2.23 10.00
CA LEU A 127 -1.21 -2.05 8.65
C LEU A 127 0.29 -2.36 8.61
N THR A 128 0.73 -3.13 7.63
CA THR A 128 2.14 -3.31 7.30
C THR A 128 2.41 -2.87 5.86
N LEU A 129 3.43 -2.06 5.67
CA LEU A 129 3.86 -1.54 4.38
C LEU A 129 5.30 -2.01 4.11
N GLU A 130 5.48 -2.91 3.14
CA GLU A 130 6.78 -3.48 2.83
C GLU A 130 7.31 -2.93 1.52
N ARG A 131 8.54 -2.41 1.54
CA ARG A 131 9.20 -1.87 0.35
C ARG A 131 8.29 -0.91 -0.42
N ALA A 132 7.46 -0.18 0.33
CA ALA A 132 6.56 0.83 -0.21
C ALA A 132 7.23 2.21 -0.19
N PRO A 133 6.88 3.12 -1.10
CA PRO A 133 7.36 4.50 -1.05
C PRO A 133 6.86 5.17 0.23
N LEU A 134 7.78 5.87 0.92
CA LEU A 134 7.46 6.53 2.18
C LEU A 134 6.75 7.87 1.97
N SER A 135 7.06 8.61 0.89
CA SER A 135 6.47 9.92 0.59
C SER A 135 6.37 10.16 -0.91
N TYR A 136 5.18 10.51 -1.38
CA TYR A 136 4.94 10.94 -2.76
C TYR A 136 5.40 12.38 -2.98
N ARG A 137 5.42 13.19 -1.93
CA ARG A 137 5.96 14.56 -1.97
C ARG A 137 7.48 14.54 -2.22
N ALA A 138 8.19 13.63 -1.55
CA ALA A 138 9.62 13.42 -1.80
C ALA A 138 9.88 12.98 -3.25
N ALA A 139 9.06 12.07 -3.79
CA ALA A 139 9.17 11.65 -5.18
C ALA A 139 8.88 12.80 -6.16
N ALA A 140 7.89 13.65 -5.89
CA ALA A 140 7.55 14.81 -6.71
C ALA A 140 8.64 15.89 -6.69
N ALA A 141 9.38 16.02 -5.59
CA ALA A 141 10.49 16.96 -5.45
C ALA A 141 11.82 16.41 -6.00
N ALA A 142 11.95 15.11 -6.17
CA ALA A 142 13.16 14.48 -6.66
C ALA A 142 13.35 14.70 -8.16
N ARG A 143 14.61 14.92 -8.58
CA ARG A 143 14.95 15.01 -10.01
C ARG A 143 14.70 13.68 -10.76
N TYR A 144 14.94 12.58 -10.08
CA TYR A 144 14.73 11.22 -10.59
C TYR A 144 13.97 10.42 -9.55
N TYR A 145 13.01 9.63 -10.00
CA TYR A 145 12.26 8.71 -9.16
C TYR A 145 12.06 7.36 -9.88
N ASP A 146 11.82 6.32 -9.10
CA ASP A 146 11.52 4.99 -9.62
C ASP A 146 10.06 4.93 -10.07
N ASP A 147 9.83 4.85 -11.37
CA ASP A 147 8.51 4.78 -11.98
C ASP A 147 7.81 3.42 -11.76
N ALA A 148 8.54 2.40 -11.33
CA ALA A 148 7.94 1.14 -10.89
C ALA A 148 7.17 1.31 -9.56
N LEU A 149 7.57 2.28 -8.73
CA LEU A 149 6.93 2.56 -7.43
C LEU A 149 5.92 3.70 -7.49
N VAL A 150 6.22 4.75 -8.24
CA VAL A 150 5.38 5.96 -8.31
C VAL A 150 4.84 6.10 -9.73
N ASN A 151 3.63 5.61 -9.94
CA ASN A 151 2.94 5.61 -11.22
C ASN A 151 1.41 5.63 -11.01
N PHE A 152 0.63 5.44 -12.07
CA PHE A 152 -0.84 5.40 -11.97
C PHE A 152 -1.38 4.27 -11.08
N ARG A 153 -0.59 3.22 -10.80
CA ARG A 153 -0.98 2.12 -9.90
C ARG A 153 -0.98 2.53 -8.43
N SER A 154 -0.11 3.47 -8.07
CA SER A 154 0.16 3.87 -6.67
C SER A 154 -0.17 5.32 -6.37
N ALA A 155 -0.35 6.16 -7.38
CA ALA A 155 -0.60 7.58 -7.23
C ALA A 155 -1.88 8.02 -7.94
N ALA A 156 -2.61 8.94 -7.31
CA ALA A 156 -3.77 9.59 -7.89
C ALA A 156 -3.41 11.02 -8.29
N TRP A 157 -3.95 11.49 -9.41
CA TRP A 157 -3.74 12.85 -9.85
C TRP A 157 -4.26 13.86 -8.82
N GLY A 158 -3.38 14.77 -8.41
CA GLY A 158 -3.72 15.79 -7.42
C GLY A 158 -3.74 15.32 -5.98
N GLN A 159 -3.34 14.09 -5.67
CA GLN A 159 -3.36 13.55 -4.30
C GLN A 159 -2.61 14.45 -3.31
N LEU A 160 -1.45 15.01 -3.68
CA LEU A 160 -0.65 15.86 -2.80
C LEU A 160 -1.29 17.20 -2.45
N ARG A 161 -2.42 17.55 -3.07
CA ARG A 161 -3.25 18.70 -2.68
C ARG A 161 -4.15 18.37 -1.49
N VAL A 162 -4.32 17.10 -1.19
CA VAL A 162 -5.21 16.58 -0.15
C VAL A 162 -4.41 15.91 0.96
N ALA A 163 -3.58 14.94 0.62
CA ALA A 163 -2.80 14.16 1.57
C ALA A 163 -1.56 13.52 0.92
N ASP A 164 -0.51 13.34 1.70
CA ASP A 164 0.57 12.40 1.47
C ASP A 164 0.51 11.29 2.52
N THR A 165 1.51 10.45 2.60
CA THR A 165 1.58 9.33 3.55
C THR A 165 1.42 9.78 4.99
N ALA A 166 2.03 10.88 5.40
CA ALA A 166 1.97 11.37 6.78
C ALA A 166 0.53 11.70 7.24
N GLU A 167 -0.24 12.39 6.40
CA GLU A 167 -1.65 12.74 6.69
C GLU A 167 -2.52 11.47 6.74
N LEU A 168 -2.28 10.50 5.86
CA LEU A 168 -3.00 9.22 5.87
C LEU A 168 -2.67 8.40 7.12
N LEU A 169 -1.41 8.43 7.57
CA LEU A 169 -1.00 7.77 8.81
C LEU A 169 -1.66 8.41 10.04
N ALA A 170 -1.80 9.73 10.07
CA ALA A 170 -2.52 10.41 11.14
C ALA A 170 -3.97 9.93 11.26
N ALA A 171 -4.62 9.64 10.13
CA ALA A 171 -5.97 9.06 10.12
C ALA A 171 -6.02 7.61 10.62
N LEU A 172 -4.87 6.92 10.68
CA LEU A 172 -4.76 5.55 11.19
C LEU A 172 -4.56 5.50 12.70
N ALA A 173 -4.02 6.56 13.32
CA ALA A 173 -3.75 6.59 14.75
C ALA A 173 -5.02 6.28 15.57
N PRO A 174 -4.94 5.49 16.65
CA PRO A 174 -3.77 4.87 17.24
C PRO A 174 -3.49 3.43 16.74
N ARG A 175 -4.01 3.02 15.59
CA ARG A 175 -3.82 1.66 15.05
C ARG A 175 -2.33 1.41 14.74
N PRO A 176 -1.80 0.21 15.01
CA PRO A 176 -0.42 -0.14 14.68
C PRO A 176 -0.14 -0.03 13.18
N VAL A 177 0.94 0.67 12.83
CA VAL A 177 1.46 0.74 11.47
C VAL A 177 2.95 0.41 11.49
N THR A 178 3.36 -0.53 10.64
CA THR A 178 4.75 -0.96 10.49
C THR A 178 5.22 -0.76 9.06
N PHE A 179 6.34 -0.08 8.90
CA PHE A 179 7.07 -0.04 7.63
C PHE A 179 8.23 -1.04 7.69
N VAL A 180 8.35 -1.86 6.67
CA VAL A 180 9.45 -2.80 6.49
C VAL A 180 10.27 -2.37 5.27
N GLN A 181 11.51 -1.95 5.47
CA GLN A 181 12.39 -1.44 4.42
C GLN A 181 11.72 -0.37 3.54
N PRO A 182 11.23 0.75 4.10
CA PRO A 182 10.59 1.79 3.31
C PRO A 182 11.55 2.31 2.23
N LEU A 183 11.00 2.68 1.08
CA LEU A 183 11.77 3.11 -0.07
C LEU A 183 11.68 4.62 -0.26
N GLY A 184 12.82 5.20 -0.61
CA GLY A 184 12.92 6.58 -1.08
C GLY A 184 12.47 6.75 -2.53
N PRO A 185 12.55 7.99 -3.07
CA PRO A 185 12.12 8.28 -4.44
C PRO A 185 12.77 7.41 -5.51
N THR A 186 14.03 7.04 -5.33
CA THR A 186 14.82 6.25 -6.30
C THR A 186 14.65 4.74 -6.14
N GLY A 187 13.73 4.27 -5.30
CA GLY A 187 13.51 2.85 -5.04
C GLY A 187 14.55 2.21 -4.11
N LEU A 188 15.44 3.00 -3.53
CA LEU A 188 16.42 2.51 -2.57
C LEU A 188 15.85 2.53 -1.15
N PRO A 189 16.20 1.53 -0.30
CA PRO A 189 15.82 1.54 1.11
C PRO A 189 16.36 2.78 1.83
N LEU A 190 15.50 3.43 2.59
CA LEU A 190 15.85 4.59 3.41
C LEU A 190 16.60 4.17 4.67
N SER A 191 17.56 4.98 5.08
CA SER A 191 18.24 4.88 6.37
C SER A 191 17.37 5.52 7.48
N HIS A 192 17.70 5.20 8.75
CA HIS A 192 17.05 5.85 9.91
C HIS A 192 17.17 7.38 9.88
N ALA A 193 18.33 7.90 9.47
CA ALA A 193 18.56 9.33 9.41
C ALA A 193 17.69 10.02 8.36
N GLU A 194 17.50 9.40 7.19
CA GLU A 194 16.62 9.89 6.13
C GLU A 194 15.15 9.85 6.57
N ILE A 195 14.70 8.74 7.17
CA ILE A 195 13.33 8.62 7.70
C ILE A 195 13.08 9.71 8.75
N GLU A 196 14.01 9.92 9.67
CA GLU A 196 13.88 10.93 10.73
C GLU A 196 13.81 12.34 10.14
N SER A 197 14.73 12.67 9.22
CA SER A 197 14.86 14.04 8.68
C SER A 197 13.80 14.38 7.64
N GLU A 198 13.47 13.44 6.76
CA GLU A 198 12.61 13.70 5.59
C GLU A 198 11.14 13.38 5.84
N PHE A 199 10.85 12.56 6.87
CA PHE A 199 9.49 12.12 7.14
C PHE A 199 9.02 12.40 8.56
N LEU A 200 9.67 11.84 9.61
CA LEU A 200 9.17 11.93 10.98
C LEU A 200 9.16 13.36 11.53
N LYS A 201 10.26 14.08 11.43
CA LYS A 201 10.34 15.48 11.91
C LYS A 201 9.33 16.40 11.21
N PRO A 202 9.22 16.39 9.86
CA PRO A 202 8.17 17.16 9.19
C PRO A 202 6.75 16.77 9.60
N ALA A 203 6.48 15.47 9.79
CA ALA A 203 5.16 15.00 10.22
C ALA A 203 4.84 15.42 11.66
N GLU A 204 5.83 15.39 12.57
CA GLU A 204 5.67 15.89 13.95
C GLU A 204 5.46 17.40 14.01
N GLN A 205 6.23 18.17 13.24
CA GLN A 205 6.06 19.62 13.14
C GLN A 205 4.68 20.01 12.62
N ALA A 206 4.12 19.18 11.73
CA ALA A 206 2.75 19.33 11.25
C ALA A 206 1.68 18.78 12.22
N GLY A 207 2.06 18.21 13.37
CA GLY A 207 1.14 17.63 14.35
C GLY A 207 0.48 16.32 13.89
N LEU A 208 1.04 15.64 12.88
CA LEU A 208 0.45 14.44 12.28
C LEU A 208 0.83 13.15 13.01
N CYS A 209 1.98 13.13 13.68
CA CYS A 209 2.43 12.02 14.52
C CYS A 209 3.31 12.55 15.66
N GLY A 210 3.70 11.69 16.60
CA GLY A 210 4.56 12.06 17.72
C GLY A 210 3.81 12.61 18.93
N ALA A 211 4.51 13.35 19.78
CA ALA A 211 4.01 13.82 21.08
C ALA A 211 2.70 14.64 21.02
N PRO A 212 2.51 15.57 20.08
CA PRO A 212 1.23 16.29 19.98
C PRO A 212 0.04 15.38 19.63
N ALA A 213 0.28 14.27 18.92
CA ALA A 213 -0.72 13.26 18.56
C ALA A 213 -0.82 12.11 19.57
N GLY A 214 -0.54 12.35 20.85
CA GLY A 214 -0.61 11.32 21.88
C GLY A 214 0.56 10.34 21.90
N GLY A 215 1.69 10.69 21.29
CA GLY A 215 2.89 9.85 21.25
C GLY A 215 2.85 8.71 20.24
N TRP A 216 1.80 8.60 19.43
CA TRP A 216 1.71 7.57 18.40
C TRP A 216 2.71 7.82 17.27
N ARG A 217 3.43 6.77 16.89
CA ARG A 217 4.37 6.76 15.76
C ARG A 217 4.26 5.43 15.01
N PRO A 218 4.49 5.41 13.70
CA PRO A 218 4.69 4.17 12.97
C PRO A 218 6.00 3.50 13.39
N GLU A 219 6.04 2.17 13.32
CA GLU A 219 7.25 1.37 13.53
C GLU A 219 8.02 1.22 12.22
N PHE A 220 9.36 1.22 12.28
CA PHE A 220 10.23 0.99 11.14
C PHE A 220 11.14 -0.21 11.39
N ARG A 221 11.13 -1.19 10.48
CA ARG A 221 11.91 -2.42 10.54
C ARG A 221 12.80 -2.59 9.32
N GLY A 222 13.92 -3.32 9.47
CA GLY A 222 14.85 -3.59 8.37
C GLY A 222 15.48 -2.34 7.77
N VAL A 223 15.61 -1.29 8.57
CA VAL A 223 16.23 -0.01 8.22
C VAL A 223 17.72 -0.06 8.61
N ARG A 224 18.59 0.50 7.77
CA ARG A 224 20.05 0.54 8.00
C ARG A 224 20.49 1.76 8.79
#